data_fc77de4c28ba8839f45d3442e2576e72
#
_entry.id   fc77de4c28ba8839f45d3442e2576e72
#
_cell.length_a   1.000
_cell.length_b   1.000
_cell.length_c   1.000
_cell.angle_alpha   90.00
_cell.angle_beta   90.00
_cell.angle_gamma   90.00
#
_symmetry.space_group_name_H-M   'P 1'
#
loop_
_entity.id
_entity.type
_entity.pdbx_description
1 polymer ?
#
loop_
_entity_poly.entity_id
_entity_poly.type
_entity_poly.pdbx_seq_one_letter_code
_entity_poly.pdbx_strand_id
1 'polypeptide(L)'
;MIINKLDSIEFRLKELHDFTWLKKYGTAFWVVDETGSGCICIGMEDAERKYFCKIAGVNTVEAEVSQKESVEILKEAVHLYYDLAHPNLIKIIEEYDYDQFYVVVFEWASGECLFDHWNFETYQRDTTIKSPKEKFKELPVGKKLKAVEVLFSFLQNVNQKGYVAVDFYDGSIMYDFSTDTITICDIDFFKKAPVVNDKGIEWFGTKRLKAPEEYIEGCAIDEQTNIFTLGALIFEFFGSFSDEEIQKRYCDNQFMPCSLMNWQLSEESYRVAAKAVSLNKNERYLSFAAFFYEWKAANSPNKFFACGGIFLW
;
A
#
# COMPACT_ATOMS: atom_id res chain seq x y z
N MET A 1 28.17 -5.90 -9.56
CA MET A 1 27.08 -5.04 -10.08
C MET A 1 27.34 -4.82 -11.57
N ILE A 2 26.43 -5.24 -12.43
CA ILE A 2 26.55 -5.21 -13.89
C ILE A 2 25.41 -4.35 -14.44
N ILE A 3 25.74 -3.42 -15.35
CA ILE A 3 24.74 -2.61 -16.04
C ILE A 3 24.12 -3.48 -17.14
N ASN A 4 22.81 -3.64 -17.04
CA ASN A 4 21.96 -4.22 -18.05
C ASN A 4 21.25 -3.11 -18.81
N LYS A 5 20.77 -3.37 -20.02
CA LYS A 5 20.09 -2.39 -20.85
C LYS A 5 18.93 -3.01 -21.61
N LEU A 6 17.81 -2.32 -21.64
CA LEU A 6 16.67 -2.61 -22.50
C LEU A 6 16.18 -1.29 -23.11
N ASP A 7 16.22 -1.19 -24.44
CA ASP A 7 15.96 0.03 -25.20
C ASP A 7 16.82 1.23 -24.70
N SER A 8 16.21 2.30 -24.20
CA SER A 8 16.92 3.46 -23.64
C SER A 8 17.16 3.39 -22.14
N ILE A 9 16.67 2.31 -21.46
CA ILE A 9 16.75 2.20 -20.00
C ILE A 9 17.95 1.37 -19.60
N GLU A 10 18.71 1.84 -18.63
CA GLU A 10 19.81 1.15 -17.98
C GLU A 10 19.44 0.83 -16.53
N PHE A 11 19.79 -0.36 -16.05
CA PHE A 11 19.52 -0.84 -14.70
C PHE A 11 20.62 -1.80 -14.23
N ARG A 12 20.68 -2.07 -12.93
CA ARG A 12 21.79 -2.77 -12.28
C ARG A 12 21.32 -4.13 -11.75
N LEU A 13 22.05 -5.18 -12.13
CA LEU A 13 21.86 -6.52 -11.60
C LEU A 13 23.20 -7.11 -11.16
N LYS A 14 23.18 -8.24 -10.46
CA LYS A 14 24.39 -9.01 -10.15
C LYS A 14 24.93 -9.75 -11.39
N GLU A 15 24.09 -9.99 -12.40
CA GLU A 15 24.41 -10.75 -13.59
C GLU A 15 23.93 -10.03 -14.86
N LEU A 16 24.49 -10.41 -16.01
CA LEU A 16 24.02 -9.92 -17.32
C LEU A 16 22.91 -10.84 -17.83
N HIS A 17 21.79 -10.24 -18.22
CA HIS A 17 20.65 -10.94 -18.79
C HIS A 17 20.19 -10.27 -20.09
N ASP A 18 19.62 -11.08 -21.01
CA ASP A 18 18.93 -10.59 -22.20
C ASP A 18 17.43 -10.46 -21.91
N PHE A 19 16.94 -9.22 -21.93
CA PHE A 19 15.51 -8.88 -21.75
C PHE A 19 14.81 -8.53 -23.07
N THR A 20 15.45 -8.77 -24.24
CA THR A 20 14.87 -8.41 -25.55
C THR A 20 13.56 -9.13 -25.86
N TRP A 21 13.30 -10.25 -25.21
CA TRP A 21 12.03 -11.00 -25.30
C TRP A 21 10.83 -10.21 -24.74
N LEU A 22 11.05 -9.19 -23.88
CA LEU A 22 9.99 -8.29 -23.40
C LEU A 22 9.48 -7.35 -24.50
N LYS A 23 10.18 -7.20 -25.62
CA LYS A 23 9.76 -6.34 -26.74
C LYS A 23 8.42 -6.73 -27.36
N LYS A 24 7.91 -7.94 -27.05
CA LYS A 24 6.52 -8.30 -27.40
C LYS A 24 5.48 -7.39 -26.75
N TYR A 25 5.85 -6.63 -25.69
CA TYR A 25 5.02 -5.64 -25.01
C TYR A 25 5.37 -4.20 -25.41
N GLY A 26 6.21 -4.01 -26.43
CA GLY A 26 6.60 -2.69 -26.92
C GLY A 26 7.98 -2.24 -26.45
N THR A 27 8.10 -1.00 -26.01
CA THR A 27 9.36 -0.34 -25.62
C THR A 27 9.40 -0.13 -24.11
N ALA A 28 10.56 -0.37 -23.51
CA ALA A 28 10.76 -0.12 -22.08
C ALA A 28 10.88 1.39 -21.81
N PHE A 29 10.11 1.89 -20.83
CA PHE A 29 10.10 3.31 -20.45
C PHE A 29 10.39 3.58 -18.98
N TRP A 30 10.35 2.54 -18.12
CA TRP A 30 10.52 2.66 -16.67
C TRP A 30 11.10 1.37 -16.08
N VAL A 31 11.85 1.48 -14.97
CA VAL A 31 12.42 0.33 -14.26
C VAL A 31 12.57 0.60 -12.78
N VAL A 32 12.39 -0.45 -11.96
CA VAL A 32 12.86 -0.53 -10.57
C VAL A 32 13.69 -1.80 -10.42
N ASP A 33 14.96 -1.63 -10.10
CA ASP A 33 15.97 -2.69 -9.95
C ASP A 33 16.45 -2.86 -8.49
N GLU A 34 16.05 -1.97 -7.59
CA GLU A 34 16.41 -1.97 -6.17
C GLU A 34 15.28 -2.62 -5.33
N THR A 35 15.17 -3.95 -5.40
CA THR A 35 14.16 -4.70 -4.64
C THR A 35 14.80 -5.81 -3.82
N GLY A 36 14.45 -5.92 -2.54
CA GLY A 36 14.86 -7.02 -1.66
C GLY A 36 14.24 -8.37 -2.04
N SER A 37 13.10 -8.37 -2.73
CA SER A 37 12.40 -9.58 -3.19
C SER A 37 13.12 -10.34 -4.33
N GLY A 38 14.18 -9.74 -4.89
CA GLY A 38 14.89 -10.33 -6.05
C GLY A 38 14.12 -10.25 -7.37
N CYS A 39 13.02 -9.47 -7.42
CA CYS A 39 12.28 -9.18 -8.64
C CYS A 39 12.74 -7.86 -9.25
N ILE A 40 12.87 -7.78 -10.58
CA ILE A 40 12.93 -6.51 -11.29
C ILE A 40 11.54 -6.15 -11.80
N CYS A 41 11.20 -4.86 -11.76
CA CYS A 41 9.96 -4.34 -12.31
C CYS A 41 10.28 -3.44 -13.52
N ILE A 42 9.67 -3.73 -14.68
CA ILE A 42 9.89 -2.99 -15.92
C ILE A 42 8.57 -2.52 -16.48
N GLY A 43 8.46 -1.21 -16.71
CA GLY A 43 7.35 -0.61 -17.44
C GLY A 43 7.57 -0.71 -18.95
N MET A 44 6.63 -1.34 -19.64
CA MET A 44 6.64 -1.48 -21.09
C MET A 44 5.45 -0.75 -21.71
N GLU A 45 5.61 -0.19 -22.91
CA GLU A 45 4.51 0.44 -23.63
C GLU A 45 4.52 0.14 -25.13
N ASP A 46 3.37 -0.14 -25.67
CA ASP A 46 3.12 -0.18 -27.12
C ASP A 46 2.23 1.01 -27.56
N ALA A 47 1.74 0.97 -28.79
CA ALA A 47 0.90 2.05 -29.33
C ALA A 47 -0.49 2.15 -28.66
N GLU A 48 -0.95 1.13 -27.96
CA GLU A 48 -2.30 1.03 -27.41
C GLU A 48 -2.34 1.16 -25.89
N ARG A 49 -1.34 0.59 -25.17
CA ARG A 49 -1.37 0.48 -23.71
C ARG A 49 0.01 0.34 -23.08
N LYS A 50 0.02 0.46 -21.76
CA LYS A 50 1.18 0.23 -20.90
C LYS A 50 1.02 -1.04 -20.09
N TYR A 51 2.15 -1.63 -19.75
CA TYR A 51 2.26 -2.86 -18.97
C TYR A 51 3.25 -2.68 -17.82
N PHE A 52 2.97 -3.32 -16.70
CA PHE A 52 3.90 -3.46 -15.60
C PHE A 52 4.37 -4.92 -15.55
N CYS A 53 5.64 -5.16 -15.88
CA CYS A 53 6.23 -6.49 -15.89
C CYS A 53 7.06 -6.70 -14.62
N LYS A 54 6.64 -7.63 -13.74
CA LYS A 54 7.39 -8.07 -12.55
C LYS A 54 8.07 -9.41 -12.88
N ILE A 55 9.40 -9.47 -12.73
CA ILE A 55 10.21 -10.61 -13.18
C ILE A 55 11.05 -11.08 -12.00
N ALA A 56 10.81 -12.31 -11.55
CA ALA A 56 11.57 -12.99 -10.51
C ALA A 56 12.71 -13.81 -11.09
N GLY A 57 13.73 -14.10 -10.29
CA GLY A 57 14.87 -14.91 -10.68
C GLY A 57 16.02 -14.14 -11.33
N VAL A 58 16.00 -12.80 -11.31
CA VAL A 58 16.98 -11.93 -11.98
C VAL A 58 18.20 -11.57 -11.13
N ASN A 59 18.19 -11.89 -9.82
CA ASN A 59 19.27 -11.60 -8.90
C ASN A 59 19.59 -10.09 -8.81
N THR A 60 18.61 -9.29 -8.34
CA THR A 60 18.78 -7.85 -8.11
C THR A 60 19.91 -7.57 -7.13
N VAL A 61 20.49 -6.37 -7.16
CA VAL A 61 21.62 -6.00 -6.30
C VAL A 61 21.24 -6.11 -4.82
N GLU A 62 20.03 -5.67 -4.47
CA GLU A 62 19.49 -5.65 -3.10
C GLU A 62 18.79 -6.96 -2.69
N ALA A 63 18.80 -8.00 -3.56
CA ALA A 63 18.10 -9.25 -3.27
C ALA A 63 18.56 -9.88 -1.95
N GLU A 64 17.61 -10.05 -1.04
CA GLU A 64 17.75 -10.74 0.26
C GLU A 64 17.42 -12.24 0.17
N VAL A 65 16.89 -12.68 -0.97
CA VAL A 65 16.48 -14.05 -1.28
C VAL A 65 17.25 -14.59 -2.49
N SER A 66 17.32 -15.91 -2.63
CA SER A 66 17.91 -16.55 -3.80
C SER A 66 17.01 -16.38 -5.03
N GLN A 67 17.59 -16.54 -6.23
CA GLN A 67 16.85 -16.52 -7.50
C GLN A 67 15.68 -17.50 -7.51
N LYS A 68 15.91 -18.73 -7.04
CA LYS A 68 14.88 -19.77 -6.97
C LYS A 68 13.77 -19.39 -5.99
N GLU A 69 14.12 -18.91 -4.82
CA GLU A 69 13.17 -18.47 -3.80
C GLU A 69 12.33 -17.28 -4.27
N SER A 70 12.95 -16.30 -4.96
CA SER A 70 12.25 -15.19 -5.59
C SER A 70 11.17 -15.67 -6.58
N VAL A 71 11.49 -16.70 -7.40
CA VAL A 71 10.53 -17.30 -8.32
C VAL A 71 9.40 -18.01 -7.59
N GLU A 72 9.70 -18.77 -6.54
CA GLU A 72 8.69 -19.47 -5.73
C GLU A 72 7.75 -18.47 -5.06
N ILE A 73 8.28 -17.41 -4.44
CA ILE A 73 7.51 -16.35 -3.80
C ILE A 73 6.56 -15.68 -4.81
N LEU A 74 7.05 -15.30 -5.99
CA LEU A 74 6.20 -14.63 -6.98
C LEU A 74 5.12 -15.58 -7.55
N LYS A 75 5.43 -16.86 -7.74
CA LYS A 75 4.43 -17.87 -8.16
C LYS A 75 3.31 -18.04 -7.13
N GLU A 76 3.65 -18.04 -5.84
CA GLU A 76 2.67 -18.09 -4.77
C GLU A 76 1.82 -16.80 -4.72
N ALA A 77 2.46 -15.65 -4.89
CA ALA A 77 1.79 -14.35 -4.87
C ALA A 77 0.74 -14.21 -5.99
N VAL A 78 0.96 -14.79 -7.17
CA VAL A 78 -0.02 -14.75 -8.28
C VAL A 78 -1.40 -15.26 -7.88
N HIS A 79 -1.46 -16.32 -7.08
CA HIS A 79 -2.74 -16.86 -6.60
C HIS A 79 -3.52 -15.85 -5.75
N LEU A 80 -2.83 -14.95 -5.03
CA LEU A 80 -3.48 -13.91 -4.23
C LEU A 80 -4.25 -12.92 -5.12
N TYR A 81 -3.69 -12.53 -6.26
CA TYR A 81 -4.35 -11.60 -7.18
C TYR A 81 -5.62 -12.20 -7.79
N TYR A 82 -5.63 -13.50 -8.08
CA TYR A 82 -6.84 -14.19 -8.55
C TYR A 82 -7.85 -14.40 -7.42
N ASP A 83 -7.39 -14.87 -6.26
CA ASP A 83 -8.27 -15.14 -5.12
C ASP A 83 -8.90 -13.85 -4.58
N LEU A 84 -8.15 -12.77 -4.54
CA LEU A 84 -8.56 -11.48 -3.97
C LEU A 84 -9.09 -10.49 -5.02
N ALA A 85 -9.42 -10.98 -6.22
CA ALA A 85 -9.92 -10.13 -7.31
C ALA A 85 -10.92 -9.08 -6.81
N HIS A 86 -10.64 -7.81 -7.12
CA HIS A 86 -11.42 -6.64 -6.71
C HIS A 86 -11.36 -5.58 -7.82
N PRO A 87 -12.39 -4.75 -8.03
CA PRO A 87 -12.37 -3.72 -9.07
C PRO A 87 -11.19 -2.75 -9.00
N ASN A 88 -10.68 -2.53 -7.79
CA ASN A 88 -9.55 -1.63 -7.55
C ASN A 88 -8.22 -2.36 -7.31
N LEU A 89 -8.14 -3.67 -7.43
CA LEU A 89 -6.87 -4.41 -7.42
C LEU A 89 -6.29 -4.41 -8.83
N ILE A 90 -4.98 -4.17 -8.95
CA ILE A 90 -4.27 -4.28 -10.21
C ILE A 90 -4.48 -5.68 -10.82
N LYS A 91 -4.69 -5.74 -12.14
CA LYS A 91 -5.04 -6.98 -12.83
C LYS A 91 -3.84 -7.60 -13.51
N ILE A 92 -3.73 -8.91 -13.35
CA ILE A 92 -2.78 -9.71 -14.14
C ILE A 92 -3.36 -9.87 -15.56
N ILE A 93 -2.52 -9.60 -16.56
CA ILE A 93 -2.80 -9.84 -17.98
C ILE A 93 -2.38 -11.26 -18.34
N GLU A 94 -1.15 -11.62 -17.99
CA GLU A 94 -0.60 -12.96 -18.17
C GLU A 94 0.53 -13.25 -17.18
N GLU A 95 0.82 -14.52 -16.99
CA GLU A 95 1.95 -14.99 -16.21
C GLU A 95 2.53 -16.25 -16.86
N TYR A 96 3.87 -16.40 -16.83
CA TYR A 96 4.54 -17.52 -17.48
C TYR A 96 5.97 -17.72 -16.98
N ASP A 97 6.44 -18.96 -17.12
CA ASP A 97 7.86 -19.26 -16.99
C ASP A 97 8.61 -18.88 -18.27
N TYR A 98 9.75 -18.23 -18.15
CA TYR A 98 10.65 -17.91 -19.24
C TYR A 98 12.09 -18.22 -18.83
N ASP A 99 12.66 -19.30 -19.35
CA ASP A 99 13.97 -19.81 -18.96
C ASP A 99 14.06 -20.01 -17.43
N GLN A 100 14.96 -19.31 -16.76
CA GLN A 100 15.11 -19.33 -15.31
C GLN A 100 14.19 -18.34 -14.57
N PHE A 101 13.45 -17.53 -15.30
CA PHE A 101 12.61 -16.47 -14.76
C PHE A 101 11.16 -16.90 -14.63
N TYR A 102 10.46 -16.25 -13.71
CA TYR A 102 9.02 -16.22 -13.71
C TYR A 102 8.53 -14.79 -13.91
N VAL A 103 7.60 -14.61 -14.81
CA VAL A 103 7.15 -13.30 -15.30
C VAL A 103 5.68 -13.15 -15.02
N VAL A 104 5.32 -12.03 -14.38
CA VAL A 104 3.93 -11.61 -14.21
C VAL A 104 3.76 -10.25 -14.87
N VAL A 105 2.81 -10.17 -15.79
CA VAL A 105 2.48 -8.95 -16.51
C VAL A 105 1.13 -8.43 -16.03
N PHE A 106 1.15 -7.23 -15.50
CA PHE A 106 -0.05 -6.54 -15.03
C PHE A 106 -0.46 -5.42 -15.99
N GLU A 107 -1.73 -5.03 -15.93
CA GLU A 107 -2.15 -3.73 -16.44
C GLU A 107 -1.30 -2.63 -15.77
N TRP A 108 -0.99 -1.57 -16.50
CA TRP A 108 -0.32 -0.41 -15.90
C TRP A 108 -1.29 0.35 -15.00
N ALA A 109 -0.97 0.46 -13.72
CA ALA A 109 -1.72 1.31 -12.81
C ALA A 109 -1.39 2.78 -13.08
N SER A 110 -2.36 3.53 -13.57
CA SER A 110 -2.21 4.98 -13.75
C SER A 110 -2.14 5.70 -12.41
N GLY A 111 -1.49 6.86 -12.41
CA GLY A 111 -1.33 7.69 -11.22
C GLY A 111 0.03 7.55 -10.54
N GLU A 112 0.08 7.94 -9.27
CA GLU A 112 1.30 8.02 -8.49
C GLU A 112 1.16 7.16 -7.22
N CYS A 113 2.22 6.46 -6.82
CA CYS A 113 2.27 5.72 -5.56
C CYS A 113 2.22 6.69 -4.38
N LEU A 114 1.31 6.50 -3.43
CA LEU A 114 1.16 7.43 -2.29
C LEU A 114 2.37 7.45 -1.36
N PHE A 115 3.18 6.41 -1.36
CA PHE A 115 4.47 6.37 -0.67
C PHE A 115 5.59 6.13 -1.67
N ASP A 116 6.00 7.19 -2.36
CA ASP A 116 7.05 7.17 -3.38
C ASP A 116 8.44 7.29 -2.73
N HIS A 117 8.89 6.20 -2.11
CA HIS A 117 10.18 6.15 -1.41
C HIS A 117 11.40 6.21 -2.35
N TRP A 118 11.22 5.85 -3.63
CA TRP A 118 12.28 5.92 -4.64
C TRP A 118 12.70 7.36 -4.96
N ASN A 119 11.82 8.34 -4.73
CA ASN A 119 12.05 9.74 -5.03
C ASN A 119 12.22 10.63 -3.79
N PHE A 120 12.41 10.08 -2.59
CA PHE A 120 12.58 10.87 -1.35
C PHE A 120 13.67 11.94 -1.45
N GLU A 121 14.81 11.61 -2.02
CA GLU A 121 15.89 12.58 -2.20
C GLU A 121 15.47 13.76 -3.09
N THR A 122 14.65 13.51 -4.11
CA THR A 122 14.12 14.56 -4.99
C THR A 122 13.25 15.54 -4.21
N TYR A 123 12.31 15.02 -3.40
CA TYR A 123 11.43 15.84 -2.57
C TYR A 123 12.18 16.60 -1.45
N GLN A 124 13.26 16.02 -0.94
CA GLN A 124 14.11 16.71 0.06
C GLN A 124 14.97 17.82 -0.57
N ARG A 125 15.46 17.62 -1.79
CA ARG A 125 16.29 18.61 -2.48
C ARG A 125 15.50 19.77 -3.05
N ASP A 126 14.29 19.51 -3.52
CA ASP A 126 13.42 20.51 -4.15
C ASP A 126 12.04 20.52 -3.48
N THR A 127 11.88 21.40 -2.50
CA THR A 127 10.63 21.59 -1.75
C THR A 127 9.50 22.20 -2.58
N THR A 128 9.75 22.59 -3.83
CA THR A 128 8.69 23.04 -4.77
C THR A 128 7.96 21.86 -5.41
N ILE A 129 8.57 20.67 -5.40
CA ILE A 129 7.99 19.43 -5.90
C ILE A 129 7.25 18.73 -4.76
N LYS A 130 5.92 18.68 -4.85
CA LYS A 130 5.11 17.95 -3.86
C LYS A 130 5.17 16.45 -4.12
N SER A 131 5.39 15.68 -3.06
CA SER A 131 5.24 14.23 -3.10
C SER A 131 3.79 13.82 -3.38
N PRO A 132 3.53 12.62 -3.90
CA PRO A 132 2.18 12.10 -4.10
C PRO A 132 1.33 12.12 -2.82
N LYS A 133 1.94 11.86 -1.68
CA LYS A 133 1.29 11.94 -0.36
C LYS A 133 0.83 13.37 -0.03
N GLU A 134 1.67 14.38 -0.27
CA GLU A 134 1.30 15.78 -0.04
C GLU A 134 0.19 16.22 -0.98
N LYS A 135 0.27 15.87 -2.27
CA LYS A 135 -0.81 16.11 -3.25
C LYS A 135 -2.13 15.48 -2.78
N PHE A 136 -2.09 14.22 -2.31
CA PHE A 136 -3.26 13.51 -1.82
C PHE A 136 -3.87 14.18 -0.57
N LYS A 137 -3.04 14.62 0.38
CA LYS A 137 -3.50 15.33 1.59
C LYS A 137 -4.21 16.64 1.27
N GLU A 138 -3.84 17.32 0.20
CA GLU A 138 -4.46 18.57 -0.26
C GLU A 138 -5.78 18.36 -1.03
N LEU A 139 -6.12 17.13 -1.39
CA LEU A 139 -7.38 16.85 -2.07
C LEU A 139 -8.59 17.28 -1.23
N PRO A 140 -9.69 17.67 -1.89
CA PRO A 140 -10.97 17.86 -1.22
C PRO A 140 -11.34 16.63 -0.37
N VAL A 141 -11.84 16.88 0.84
CA VAL A 141 -12.21 15.82 1.81
C VAL A 141 -13.06 14.72 1.18
N GLY A 142 -14.06 15.09 0.34
CA GLY A 142 -14.93 14.12 -0.32
C GLY A 142 -14.19 13.12 -1.22
N LYS A 143 -13.09 13.52 -1.88
CA LYS A 143 -12.27 12.62 -2.69
C LYS A 143 -11.50 11.64 -1.81
N LYS A 144 -10.92 12.11 -0.71
CA LYS A 144 -10.22 11.27 0.25
C LYS A 144 -11.16 10.29 0.96
N LEU A 145 -12.38 10.70 1.30
CA LEU A 145 -13.39 9.81 1.87
C LEU A 145 -13.76 8.68 0.91
N LYS A 146 -13.94 8.98 -0.39
CA LYS A 146 -14.17 7.94 -1.42
C LYS A 146 -13.00 6.97 -1.52
N ALA A 147 -11.77 7.49 -1.47
CA ALA A 147 -10.57 6.67 -1.45
C ALA A 147 -10.57 5.69 -0.26
N VAL A 148 -10.89 6.17 0.93
CA VAL A 148 -11.01 5.33 2.14
C VAL A 148 -12.13 4.28 2.02
N GLU A 149 -13.26 4.62 1.39
CA GLU A 149 -14.33 3.63 1.12
C GLU A 149 -13.84 2.47 0.24
N VAL A 150 -12.99 2.75 -0.75
CA VAL A 150 -12.36 1.70 -1.58
C VAL A 150 -11.48 0.79 -0.72
N LEU A 151 -10.67 1.36 0.19
CA LEU A 151 -9.82 0.57 1.08
C LEU A 151 -10.63 -0.30 2.03
N PHE A 152 -11.73 0.20 2.59
CA PHE A 152 -12.67 -0.61 3.38
C PHE A 152 -13.22 -1.78 2.57
N SER A 153 -13.69 -1.51 1.35
CA SER A 153 -14.24 -2.54 0.45
C SER A 153 -13.23 -3.63 0.15
N PHE A 154 -12.00 -3.23 -0.17
CA PHE A 154 -10.92 -4.16 -0.48
C PHE A 154 -10.53 -5.02 0.72
N LEU A 155 -10.23 -4.40 1.86
CA LEU A 155 -9.79 -5.13 3.07
C LEU A 155 -10.90 -6.03 3.64
N GLN A 156 -12.15 -5.61 3.52
CA GLN A 156 -13.29 -6.46 3.86
C GLN A 156 -13.36 -7.70 2.93
N ASN A 157 -13.13 -7.54 1.61
CA ASN A 157 -13.03 -8.65 0.67
C ASN A 157 -11.89 -9.60 1.03
N VAL A 158 -10.70 -9.07 1.39
CA VAL A 158 -9.54 -9.85 1.85
C VAL A 158 -9.92 -10.72 3.05
N ASN A 159 -10.51 -10.11 4.07
CA ASN A 159 -10.93 -10.83 5.27
C ASN A 159 -12.02 -11.87 5.00
N GLN A 160 -13.06 -11.55 4.21
CA GLN A 160 -14.14 -12.48 3.84
C GLN A 160 -13.63 -13.71 3.11
N LYS A 161 -12.53 -13.59 2.36
CA LYS A 161 -11.87 -14.70 1.68
C LYS A 161 -10.89 -15.48 2.56
N GLY A 162 -10.77 -15.09 3.82
CA GLY A 162 -9.94 -15.75 4.82
C GLY A 162 -8.47 -15.42 4.72
N TYR A 163 -8.15 -14.22 4.23
CA TYR A 163 -6.78 -13.71 4.14
C TYR A 163 -6.53 -12.56 5.13
N VAL A 164 -5.27 -12.33 5.41
CA VAL A 164 -4.76 -11.21 6.21
C VAL A 164 -3.84 -10.38 5.33
N ALA A 165 -4.08 -9.08 5.31
CA ALA A 165 -3.27 -8.13 4.54
C ALA A 165 -1.97 -7.83 5.31
N VAL A 166 -0.95 -8.65 5.10
CA VAL A 166 0.40 -8.45 5.65
C VAL A 166 1.13 -7.44 4.79
N ASP A 167 1.84 -6.51 5.41
CA ASP A 167 2.60 -5.44 4.74
C ASP A 167 1.74 -4.50 3.84
N PHE A 168 0.49 -4.28 4.21
CA PHE A 168 -0.36 -3.32 3.51
C PHE A 168 -0.12 -1.90 4.01
N TYR A 169 0.21 -0.96 3.12
CA TYR A 169 0.53 0.42 3.47
C TYR A 169 0.25 1.37 2.27
N ASP A 170 0.54 2.65 2.41
CA ASP A 170 0.33 3.63 1.34
C ASP A 170 1.24 3.42 0.10
N GLY A 171 2.33 2.64 0.24
CA GLY A 171 3.13 2.14 -0.90
C GLY A 171 2.41 1.09 -1.74
N SER A 172 1.36 0.45 -1.20
CA SER A 172 0.49 -0.46 -1.95
C SER A 172 -0.65 0.27 -2.68
N ILE A 173 -0.69 1.60 -2.65
CA ILE A 173 -1.81 2.41 -3.15
C ILE A 173 -1.32 3.38 -4.22
N MET A 174 -1.80 3.18 -5.45
CA MET A 174 -1.67 4.14 -6.54
C MET A 174 -2.90 5.04 -6.57
N TYR A 175 -2.71 6.35 -6.72
CA TYR A 175 -3.80 7.31 -6.89
C TYR A 175 -3.65 8.08 -8.20
N ASP A 176 -4.63 7.98 -9.06
CA ASP A 176 -4.70 8.78 -10.28
C ASP A 176 -5.40 10.11 -9.99
N PHE A 177 -4.62 11.18 -9.94
CA PHE A 177 -5.11 12.54 -9.66
C PHE A 177 -5.96 13.12 -10.79
N SER A 178 -5.94 12.53 -11.99
CA SER A 178 -6.74 12.99 -13.14
C SER A 178 -8.16 12.42 -13.12
N THR A 179 -8.32 11.20 -12.64
CA THR A 179 -9.60 10.47 -12.61
C THR A 179 -10.15 10.27 -11.20
N ASP A 180 -9.37 10.63 -10.16
CA ASP A 180 -9.67 10.39 -8.74
C ASP A 180 -9.91 8.90 -8.41
N THR A 181 -9.14 8.02 -9.03
CA THR A 181 -9.26 6.58 -8.83
C THR A 181 -8.08 6.00 -8.05
N ILE A 182 -8.37 4.97 -7.26
CA ILE A 182 -7.37 4.16 -6.55
C ILE A 182 -7.17 2.85 -7.31
N THR A 183 -5.89 2.45 -7.45
CA THR A 183 -5.49 1.08 -7.77
C THR A 183 -4.63 0.54 -6.63
N ILE A 184 -5.00 -0.61 -6.10
CA ILE A 184 -4.25 -1.33 -5.07
C ILE A 184 -3.27 -2.26 -5.78
N CYS A 185 -2.01 -2.25 -5.34
CA CYS A 185 -0.91 -3.02 -5.90
C CYS A 185 -0.18 -3.74 -4.77
N ASP A 186 0.79 -4.59 -5.14
CA ASP A 186 1.78 -5.19 -4.22
C ASP A 186 1.16 -5.87 -3.00
N ILE A 187 0.34 -6.89 -3.26
CA ILE A 187 -0.28 -7.73 -2.23
C ILE A 187 0.48 -9.04 -1.99
N ASP A 188 1.71 -9.13 -2.43
CA ASP A 188 2.51 -10.36 -2.49
C ASP A 188 2.75 -11.00 -1.12
N PHE A 189 2.68 -10.21 -0.04
CA PHE A 189 2.86 -10.68 1.33
C PHE A 189 1.56 -11.05 2.05
N PHE A 190 0.40 -10.92 1.42
CA PHE A 190 -0.85 -11.33 2.04
C PHE A 190 -0.85 -12.83 2.32
N LYS A 191 -1.40 -13.23 3.44
CA LYS A 191 -1.36 -14.61 3.90
C LYS A 191 -2.74 -15.15 4.24
N LYS A 192 -2.96 -16.44 3.99
CA LYS A 192 -4.19 -17.11 4.39
C LYS A 192 -4.21 -17.32 5.92
N ALA A 193 -5.33 -16.94 6.55
CA ALA A 193 -5.49 -17.12 8.00
C ALA A 193 -5.52 -18.60 8.37
N PRO A 194 -5.04 -19.02 9.55
CA PRO A 194 -4.52 -18.17 10.62
C PRO A 194 -3.08 -17.71 10.36
N VAL A 195 -2.75 -16.48 10.76
CA VAL A 195 -1.40 -15.90 10.63
C VAL A 195 -0.86 -15.57 12.01
N VAL A 196 0.41 -15.89 12.22
CA VAL A 196 1.13 -15.61 13.48
C VAL A 196 2.43 -14.91 13.13
N ASN A 197 2.78 -13.88 13.88
CA ASN A 197 4.08 -13.23 13.76
C ASN A 197 5.17 -14.20 14.22
N ASP A 198 5.94 -14.73 13.30
CA ASP A 198 7.05 -15.67 13.53
C ASP A 198 8.44 -15.02 13.49
N LYS A 199 8.49 -13.68 13.36
CA LYS A 199 9.73 -12.89 13.22
C LYS A 199 9.90 -11.83 14.32
N GLY A 200 8.96 -11.73 15.25
CA GLY A 200 8.98 -10.71 16.28
C GLY A 200 9.05 -9.31 15.70
N ILE A 201 10.02 -8.50 16.14
CA ILE A 201 10.21 -7.11 15.70
C ILE A 201 10.53 -6.98 14.20
N GLU A 202 11.10 -8.01 13.59
CA GLU A 202 11.44 -8.07 12.16
C GLU A 202 10.25 -8.50 11.29
N TRP A 203 9.04 -8.58 11.86
CA TRP A 203 7.83 -8.84 11.08
C TRP A 203 7.62 -7.78 10.01
N PHE A 204 7.05 -8.18 8.88
CA PHE A 204 6.73 -7.33 7.75
C PHE A 204 5.92 -6.08 8.13
N GLY A 205 5.99 -5.05 7.32
CA GLY A 205 5.21 -3.83 7.50
C GLY A 205 6.03 -2.60 7.86
N THR A 206 5.50 -1.45 7.49
CA THR A 206 6.14 -0.14 7.78
C THR A 206 5.87 0.30 9.22
N LYS A 207 6.92 0.66 9.96
CA LYS A 207 6.86 1.05 11.38
C LYS A 207 5.77 2.07 11.71
N ARG A 208 5.51 3.01 10.82
CA ARG A 208 4.52 4.08 11.04
C ARG A 208 3.06 3.62 10.98
N LEU A 209 2.78 2.38 10.55
CA LEU A 209 1.42 1.83 10.42
C LEU A 209 1.22 0.52 11.17
N LYS A 210 2.28 -0.08 11.73
CA LYS A 210 2.24 -1.37 12.42
C LYS A 210 1.45 -1.32 13.72
N ALA A 211 0.62 -2.33 13.92
CA ALA A 211 -0.04 -2.59 15.20
C ALA A 211 0.94 -3.16 16.24
N PRO A 212 0.68 -3.02 17.55
CA PRO A 212 1.56 -3.54 18.60
C PRO A 212 1.89 -5.03 18.47
N GLU A 213 0.92 -5.87 18.10
CA GLU A 213 1.09 -7.30 17.91
C GLU A 213 2.06 -7.66 16.77
N GLU A 214 2.27 -6.76 15.83
CA GLU A 214 3.21 -6.94 14.72
C GLU A 214 4.68 -6.75 15.14
N TYR A 215 4.94 -6.44 16.40
CA TYR A 215 6.29 -6.40 17.00
C TYR A 215 6.56 -7.58 17.94
N ILE A 216 5.58 -8.42 18.21
CA ILE A 216 5.66 -9.45 19.25
C ILE A 216 5.57 -10.84 18.63
N GLU A 217 6.62 -11.62 18.75
CA GLU A 217 6.65 -13.00 18.28
C GLU A 217 5.56 -13.84 18.96
N GLY A 218 4.90 -14.70 18.18
CA GLY A 218 3.81 -15.55 18.65
C GLY A 218 2.43 -14.88 18.66
N CYS A 219 2.34 -13.57 18.43
CA CYS A 219 1.05 -12.89 18.37
C CYS A 219 0.29 -13.20 17.07
N ALA A 220 -1.03 -13.35 17.20
CA ALA A 220 -1.92 -13.51 16.07
C ALA A 220 -2.06 -12.20 15.28
N ILE A 221 -1.90 -12.31 13.96
CA ILE A 221 -2.12 -11.24 12.97
C ILE A 221 -3.42 -11.57 12.23
N ASP A 222 -4.42 -10.70 12.33
CA ASP A 222 -5.77 -10.98 11.89
C ASP A 222 -6.53 -9.72 11.42
N GLU A 223 -7.87 -9.82 11.28
CA GLU A 223 -8.73 -8.71 10.89
C GLU A 223 -8.54 -7.48 11.78
N GLN A 224 -8.40 -7.64 13.10
CA GLN A 224 -8.22 -6.51 14.01
C GLN A 224 -6.85 -5.84 13.85
N THR A 225 -5.83 -6.57 13.40
CA THR A 225 -4.55 -6.00 12.99
C THR A 225 -4.71 -5.16 11.73
N ASN A 226 -5.42 -5.65 10.72
CA ASN A 226 -5.68 -4.89 9.49
C ASN A 226 -6.62 -3.69 9.71
N ILE A 227 -7.55 -3.77 10.67
CA ILE A 227 -8.35 -2.62 11.13
C ILE A 227 -7.44 -1.53 11.70
N PHE A 228 -6.43 -1.91 12.48
CA PHE A 228 -5.44 -0.95 12.97
C PHE A 228 -4.68 -0.30 11.82
N THR A 229 -4.17 -1.08 10.88
CA THR A 229 -3.45 -0.57 9.70
C THR A 229 -4.30 0.42 8.90
N LEU A 230 -5.58 0.10 8.66
CA LEU A 230 -6.49 1.02 7.97
C LEU A 230 -6.74 2.29 8.80
N GLY A 231 -6.92 2.17 10.11
CA GLY A 231 -7.04 3.32 11.01
C GLY A 231 -5.82 4.23 10.96
N ALA A 232 -4.61 3.65 10.94
CA ALA A 232 -3.37 4.38 10.82
C ALA A 232 -3.23 5.08 9.45
N LEU A 233 -3.63 4.42 8.35
CA LEU A 233 -3.70 5.04 7.02
C LEU A 233 -4.70 6.22 6.98
N ILE A 234 -5.85 6.09 7.64
CA ILE A 234 -6.82 7.18 7.75
C ILE A 234 -6.19 8.38 8.47
N PHE A 235 -5.42 8.16 9.53
CA PHE A 235 -4.66 9.23 10.18
C PHE A 235 -3.60 9.85 9.25
N GLU A 236 -2.92 9.05 8.43
CA GLU A 236 -1.99 9.58 7.42
C GLU A 236 -2.69 10.46 6.38
N PHE A 237 -3.93 10.15 6.01
CA PHE A 237 -4.69 10.87 4.98
C PHE A 237 -5.35 12.16 5.47
N PHE A 238 -5.79 12.19 6.73
CA PHE A 238 -6.56 13.31 7.28
C PHE A 238 -5.86 14.04 8.41
N GLY A 239 -4.78 13.49 8.95
CA GLY A 239 -4.02 14.10 10.03
C GLY A 239 -2.73 14.76 9.55
N SER A 240 -2.21 15.68 10.36
CA SER A 240 -0.86 16.22 10.24
C SER A 240 -0.09 15.91 11.52
N PHE A 241 1.12 15.43 11.37
CA PHE A 241 1.97 15.02 12.49
C PHE A 241 3.12 16.00 12.68
N SER A 242 3.41 16.34 13.93
CA SER A 242 4.61 17.09 14.28
C SER A 242 5.86 16.19 14.15
N ASP A 243 7.02 16.81 14.04
CA ASP A 243 8.29 16.07 14.00
C ASP A 243 8.49 15.21 15.27
N GLU A 244 8.01 15.69 16.43
CA GLU A 244 8.04 14.93 17.69
C GLU A 244 7.16 13.67 17.62
N GLU A 245 5.94 13.77 17.08
CA GLU A 245 5.03 12.65 16.90
C GLU A 245 5.61 11.63 15.90
N ILE A 246 6.24 12.12 14.81
CA ILE A 246 6.92 11.27 13.82
C ILE A 246 8.08 10.54 14.48
N GLN A 247 8.95 11.26 15.20
CA GLN A 247 10.12 10.68 15.88
C GLN A 247 9.72 9.60 16.89
N LYS A 248 8.69 9.84 17.70
CA LYS A 248 8.19 8.86 18.68
C LYS A 248 7.75 7.56 18.01
N ARG A 249 7.02 7.63 16.90
CA ARG A 249 6.60 6.44 16.15
C ARG A 249 7.78 5.56 15.73
N TYR A 250 8.89 6.16 15.31
CA TYR A 250 10.07 5.42 14.89
C TYR A 250 10.92 4.90 16.05
N CYS A 251 11.00 5.66 17.15
CA CYS A 251 11.82 5.28 18.31
C CYS A 251 11.13 4.26 19.20
N ASP A 252 9.81 4.42 19.43
CA ASP A 252 9.06 3.64 20.41
C ASP A 252 8.38 2.43 19.79
N ASN A 253 8.47 2.25 18.46
CA ASN A 253 7.74 1.22 17.70
C ASN A 253 6.23 1.23 18.02
N GLN A 254 5.68 2.42 18.21
CA GLN A 254 4.29 2.60 18.63
C GLN A 254 3.61 3.66 17.79
N PHE A 255 2.49 3.30 17.19
CA PHE A 255 1.65 4.28 16.51
C PHE A 255 1.03 5.26 17.52
N MET A 256 1.11 6.55 17.18
CA MET A 256 0.42 7.62 17.89
C MET A 256 -0.47 8.38 16.91
N PRO A 257 -1.77 8.54 17.20
CA PRO A 257 -2.62 9.45 16.44
C PRO A 257 -2.08 10.88 16.49
N CYS A 258 -2.33 11.68 15.44
CA CYS A 258 -2.08 13.12 15.53
C CYS A 258 -3.02 13.77 16.54
N SER A 259 -2.70 14.97 17.01
CA SER A 259 -3.60 15.73 17.86
C SER A 259 -4.91 16.05 17.13
N LEU A 260 -6.02 16.18 17.88
CA LEU A 260 -7.32 16.55 17.31
C LEU A 260 -7.27 17.91 16.58
N MET A 261 -6.40 18.82 17.01
CA MET A 261 -6.22 20.14 16.35
C MET A 261 -5.62 20.01 14.94
N ASN A 262 -4.89 18.93 14.69
CA ASN A 262 -4.24 18.63 13.41
C ASN A 262 -5.05 17.64 12.54
N TRP A 263 -6.30 17.41 12.90
CA TRP A 263 -7.23 16.52 12.21
C TRP A 263 -8.19 17.29 11.31
N GLN A 264 -8.38 16.84 10.06
CA GLN A 264 -9.18 17.57 9.06
C GLN A 264 -10.68 17.34 9.12
N LEU A 265 -11.13 16.27 9.80
CA LEU A 265 -12.54 15.90 9.87
C LEU A 265 -13.14 16.28 11.22
N SER A 266 -14.37 15.82 11.49
CA SER A 266 -15.03 16.04 12.77
C SER A 266 -14.35 15.30 13.92
N GLU A 267 -14.59 15.78 15.16
CA GLU A 267 -14.15 15.06 16.37
C GLU A 267 -14.74 13.65 16.45
N GLU A 268 -15.97 13.45 15.96
CA GLU A 268 -16.59 12.12 15.90
C GLU A 268 -15.81 11.18 14.97
N SER A 269 -15.42 11.66 13.77
CA SER A 269 -14.56 10.90 12.85
C SER A 269 -13.20 10.59 13.47
N TYR A 270 -12.63 11.52 14.24
CA TYR A 270 -11.40 11.30 14.99
C TYR A 270 -11.55 10.14 15.98
N ARG A 271 -12.61 10.15 16.80
CA ARG A 271 -12.88 9.09 17.79
C ARG A 271 -13.04 7.72 17.14
N VAL A 272 -13.73 7.68 15.98
CA VAL A 272 -13.90 6.45 15.20
C VAL A 272 -12.54 5.92 14.71
N ALA A 273 -11.70 6.79 14.15
CA ALA A 273 -10.36 6.40 13.70
C ALA A 273 -9.44 6.02 14.89
N ALA A 274 -9.52 6.76 16.01
CA ALA A 274 -8.73 6.49 17.22
C ALA A 274 -9.07 5.13 17.85
N LYS A 275 -10.34 4.72 17.84
CA LYS A 275 -10.74 3.38 18.30
C LYS A 275 -10.11 2.29 17.45
N ALA A 276 -10.01 2.47 16.12
CA ALA A 276 -9.37 1.50 15.24
C ALA A 276 -7.88 1.29 15.56
N VAL A 277 -7.18 2.35 15.98
CA VAL A 277 -5.75 2.30 16.34
C VAL A 277 -5.50 2.17 17.85
N SER A 278 -6.48 1.67 18.63
CA SER A 278 -6.23 1.36 20.04
C SER A 278 -5.08 0.36 20.17
N LEU A 279 -4.13 0.65 21.08
CA LEU A 279 -3.01 -0.25 21.37
C LEU A 279 -3.51 -1.56 22.00
N ASN A 280 -4.60 -1.49 22.75
CA ASN A 280 -5.29 -2.68 23.23
C ASN A 280 -6.20 -3.25 22.13
N LYS A 281 -5.81 -4.39 21.57
CA LYS A 281 -6.53 -5.05 20.48
C LYS A 281 -8.02 -5.27 20.79
N ASN A 282 -8.37 -5.58 22.06
CA ASN A 282 -9.75 -5.83 22.49
C ASN A 282 -10.64 -4.58 22.49
N GLU A 283 -10.08 -3.39 22.42
CA GLU A 283 -10.83 -2.13 22.35
C GLU A 283 -11.11 -1.71 20.91
N ARG A 284 -10.49 -2.34 19.92
CA ARG A 284 -10.72 -2.08 18.51
C ARG A 284 -12.08 -2.59 18.05
N TYR A 285 -12.41 -2.31 16.82
CA TYR A 285 -13.56 -2.91 16.16
C TYR A 285 -13.38 -4.42 16.00
N LEU A 286 -14.46 -5.17 16.14
CA LEU A 286 -14.45 -6.62 15.96
C LEU A 286 -14.46 -7.05 14.49
N SER A 287 -14.82 -6.12 13.58
CA SER A 287 -14.86 -6.38 12.14
C SER A 287 -14.73 -5.09 11.33
N PHE A 288 -14.29 -5.22 10.08
CA PHE A 288 -14.33 -4.11 9.11
C PHE A 288 -15.75 -3.56 8.90
N ALA A 289 -16.77 -4.42 8.92
CA ALA A 289 -18.16 -4.00 8.79
C ALA A 289 -18.58 -3.05 9.92
N ALA A 290 -18.20 -3.34 11.16
CA ALA A 290 -18.47 -2.48 12.32
C ALA A 290 -17.71 -1.15 12.22
N PHE A 291 -16.43 -1.20 11.84
CA PHE A 291 -15.62 0.00 11.65
C PHE A 291 -16.19 0.88 10.53
N PHE A 292 -16.51 0.31 9.38
CA PHE A 292 -17.06 1.03 8.25
C PHE A 292 -18.42 1.66 8.56
N TYR A 293 -19.27 0.96 9.29
CA TYR A 293 -20.57 1.50 9.71
C TYR A 293 -20.42 2.76 10.53
N GLU A 294 -19.58 2.75 11.58
CA GLU A 294 -19.32 3.91 12.42
C GLU A 294 -18.61 5.03 11.64
N TRP A 295 -17.64 4.67 10.76
CA TRP A 295 -16.95 5.61 9.89
C TRP A 295 -17.90 6.36 8.96
N LYS A 296 -18.81 5.64 8.29
CA LYS A 296 -19.82 6.25 7.40
C LYS A 296 -20.79 7.14 8.19
N ALA A 297 -21.23 6.71 9.34
CA ALA A 297 -22.13 7.50 10.20
C ALA A 297 -21.47 8.82 10.63
N ALA A 298 -20.18 8.79 11.01
CA ALA A 298 -19.43 9.97 11.42
C ALA A 298 -19.17 10.97 10.28
N ASN A 299 -19.12 10.50 9.01
CA ASN A 299 -18.81 11.31 7.84
C ASN A 299 -20.00 11.53 6.90
N SER A 300 -21.23 11.19 7.32
CA SER A 300 -22.44 11.37 6.50
C SER A 300 -22.85 12.85 6.40
N PRO A 301 -23.25 13.35 5.22
CA PRO A 301 -23.61 14.76 4.99
C PRO A 301 -24.75 15.28 5.86
N ASN A 302 -25.63 14.41 6.35
CA ASN A 302 -26.83 14.80 7.09
C ASN A 302 -26.57 15.36 8.50
N LYS A 303 -25.35 15.32 9.03
CA LYS A 303 -25.00 15.93 10.33
C LYS A 303 -24.65 17.42 10.24
N PHE A 304 -24.36 17.95 9.07
CA PHE A 304 -24.05 19.39 8.91
C PHE A 304 -25.27 20.31 9.04
N PHE A 305 -26.49 19.79 9.04
CA PHE A 305 -27.72 20.59 9.17
C PHE A 305 -28.28 20.63 10.59
N ALA A 306 -27.73 19.93 11.57
CA ALA A 306 -28.25 19.87 12.93
C ALA A 306 -27.68 20.93 13.88
N CYS A 307 -26.71 21.75 13.47
CA CYS A 307 -26.13 22.83 14.26
C CYS A 307 -26.46 24.25 13.74
N GLY A 308 -27.43 24.37 12.84
CA GLY A 308 -28.01 25.65 12.44
C GLY A 308 -29.01 26.13 13.47
N GLY A 309 -28.54 26.98 14.40
CA GLY A 309 -29.34 27.54 15.51
C GLY A 309 -30.68 28.12 15.09
N ILE A 310 -31.71 27.75 15.80
CA ILE A 310 -32.95 28.50 15.92
C ILE A 310 -32.63 29.75 16.76
N PHE A 311 -32.39 30.86 16.09
CA PHE A 311 -32.67 32.15 16.71
C PHE A 311 -34.15 32.42 16.46
N LEU A 312 -34.96 32.22 17.49
CA LEU A 312 -36.28 32.81 17.58
C LEU A 312 -36.21 34.03 18.47
N TRP A 313 -36.80 35.05 17.98
CA TRP A 313 -37.13 36.35 18.54
C TRP A 313 -37.64 36.34 19.97
#